data_75d9a054b3316cb31e73f67c3ef96379
#
_entry.id   75d9a054b3316cb31e73f67c3ef96379
#
_cell.length_a   1.000
_cell.length_b   1.000
_cell.length_c   1.000
_cell.angle_alpha   90.00
_cell.angle_beta   90.00
_cell.angle_gamma   90.00
#
_symmetry.space_group_name_H-M   'P 1'
#
loop_
_entity.id
_entity.type
_entity.pdbx_description
1 polymer ?
#
loop_
_entity_poly.entity_id
_entity_poly.type
_entity_poly.pdbx_seq_one_letter_code
_entity_poly.pdbx_strand_id
1 'polypeptide(L)'
;YDILSKEYGVDETNISKSIPFDIPSLLTPQDKFDIIIYMYKKEFGYEALTELIKKYELDTLKYVAGDAKPCYVITDEEINDIFEREGFVLTFSDKLNIVVQRIYQHYKGYSSIDEVRDMNIDGVSGGVSGLPESFLSQVAQTDGDYLNEVMEHKVPRACDSIWIFFQGKSIRLAFLSFGSEAELKRVCQNIYKYNNPGQLSDTNGYKINEMKDGSRVVVVRPSFSETWAFFVRKFDVKRATLEQLITIPGKEDAIALLKYLVKGARIISLTGEQGCGKTTMLMGMIENIYETMNIRVQETAFELHLRKIYPTRNILTFRETETISGQEGLDVQKKTDGSVNIIGEVATDPVASWMIQAAQVASKFTLFTHHAKTFPDLVTALRNSMLRTGVFTNEKTAEEQVVQVLNFDIHLVKDFRGRRYIERVTECIPVEEKNEYTFDFRNEKTLEGKFEKFFDNATHYFTNITNKQLYTYRNIMEYHDGEYVITNKITDHNIQEMRLNMDEKDLAEFDKFVEDHWGTSKTTSTSTEKTKTVRRAGRPKKTKE
;
A
#
# COMPACT_ATOMS: atom_id res chain seq x y z
N TYR A 1 -1.70 3.06 -40.77
CA TYR A 1 -1.13 2.15 -41.76
C TYR A 1 -1.51 2.57 -43.19
N ASP A 2 -2.79 2.54 -43.51
CA ASP A 2 -3.30 2.85 -44.86
C ASP A 2 -2.85 4.23 -45.37
N ILE A 3 -2.88 5.25 -44.51
CA ILE A 3 -2.42 6.60 -44.83
C ILE A 3 -0.95 6.60 -45.22
N LEU A 4 -0.07 5.98 -44.42
CA LEU A 4 1.36 5.95 -44.69
C LEU A 4 1.66 5.22 -46.00
N SER A 5 1.06 4.06 -46.25
CA SER A 5 1.31 3.27 -47.47
C SER A 5 0.63 3.83 -48.69
N LYS A 6 -0.64 4.27 -48.60
CA LYS A 6 -1.43 4.67 -49.78
C LYS A 6 -1.31 6.14 -50.14
N GLU A 7 -1.21 7.02 -49.15
CA GLU A 7 -1.19 8.49 -49.37
C GLU A 7 0.26 9.03 -49.38
N TYR A 8 1.12 8.51 -48.49
CA TYR A 8 2.51 8.94 -48.39
C TYR A 8 3.51 8.02 -49.12
N GLY A 9 3.04 6.91 -49.71
CA GLY A 9 3.86 6.00 -50.52
C GLY A 9 5.00 5.34 -49.73
N VAL A 10 4.77 5.09 -48.42
CA VAL A 10 5.77 4.40 -47.59
C VAL A 10 5.79 2.91 -47.96
N ASP A 11 6.92 2.44 -48.40
CA ASP A 11 7.18 1.07 -48.84
C ASP A 11 8.52 0.55 -48.28
N GLU A 12 8.88 -0.70 -48.64
CA GLU A 12 10.09 -1.36 -48.18
C GLU A 12 11.38 -0.63 -48.57
N THR A 13 11.36 0.15 -49.67
CA THR A 13 12.54 0.85 -50.19
C THR A 13 12.82 2.18 -49.51
N ASN A 14 11.80 2.79 -48.87
CA ASN A 14 11.91 4.13 -48.29
C ASN A 14 11.64 4.21 -46.79
N ILE A 15 11.11 3.16 -46.17
CA ILE A 15 10.78 3.16 -44.74
C ILE A 15 11.99 3.45 -43.84
N SER A 16 13.17 2.99 -44.25
CA SER A 16 14.42 3.21 -43.52
C SER A 16 14.92 4.67 -43.54
N LYS A 17 14.24 5.58 -44.29
CA LYS A 17 14.48 7.02 -44.16
C LYS A 17 13.92 7.59 -42.87
N SER A 18 12.89 6.98 -42.26
CA SER A 18 12.30 7.42 -41.01
C SER A 18 13.10 6.93 -39.80
N ILE A 19 13.44 5.64 -39.77
CA ILE A 19 14.33 4.99 -38.81
C ILE A 19 15.30 4.13 -39.64
N PRO A 20 16.64 4.26 -39.49
CA PRO A 20 17.62 3.62 -40.36
C PRO A 20 17.79 2.12 -40.07
N PHE A 21 16.70 1.34 -40.21
CA PHE A 21 16.66 -0.10 -39.89
C PHE A 21 17.72 -0.92 -40.60
N ASP A 22 18.11 -0.52 -41.82
CA ASP A 22 19.06 -1.26 -42.65
C ASP A 22 20.52 -0.94 -42.30
N ILE A 23 20.76 0.05 -41.42
CA ILE A 23 22.11 0.46 -41.00
C ILE A 23 22.16 0.50 -39.46
N PRO A 24 22.41 -0.64 -38.79
CA PRO A 24 22.38 -0.74 -37.34
C PRO A 24 23.29 0.26 -36.61
N SER A 25 24.39 0.69 -37.21
CA SER A 25 25.30 1.68 -36.62
C SER A 25 24.72 3.10 -36.55
N LEU A 26 23.66 3.40 -37.29
CA LEU A 26 22.97 4.69 -37.26
C LEU A 26 21.76 4.68 -36.33
N LEU A 27 21.35 3.51 -35.83
CA LEU A 27 20.27 3.42 -34.84
C LEU A 27 20.71 4.00 -33.50
N THR A 28 19.90 4.90 -32.95
CA THR A 28 20.08 5.39 -31.59
C THR A 28 19.76 4.28 -30.57
N PRO A 29 20.25 4.37 -29.33
CA PRO A 29 19.86 3.43 -28.26
C PRO A 29 18.34 3.33 -28.06
N GLN A 30 17.60 4.43 -28.22
CA GLN A 30 16.14 4.43 -28.20
C GLN A 30 15.55 3.64 -29.38
N ASP A 31 16.07 3.78 -30.61
CA ASP A 31 15.58 3.01 -31.76
C ASP A 31 15.80 1.52 -31.55
N LYS A 32 16.98 1.13 -31.06
CA LYS A 32 17.30 -0.25 -30.70
C LYS A 32 16.37 -0.80 -29.64
N PHE A 33 16.10 -0.04 -28.58
CA PHE A 33 15.16 -0.41 -27.54
C PHE A 33 13.73 -0.58 -28.09
N ASP A 34 13.25 0.34 -28.92
CA ASP A 34 11.91 0.23 -29.52
C ASP A 34 11.79 -1.05 -30.37
N ILE A 35 12.84 -1.43 -31.08
CA ILE A 35 12.90 -2.69 -31.84
C ILE A 35 12.89 -3.89 -30.90
N ILE A 36 13.73 -3.90 -29.87
CA ILE A 36 13.78 -4.97 -28.86
C ILE A 36 12.41 -5.18 -28.23
N ILE A 37 11.82 -4.11 -27.69
CA ILE A 37 10.52 -4.17 -27.02
C ILE A 37 9.42 -4.61 -27.99
N TYR A 38 9.42 -4.12 -29.21
CA TYR A 38 8.45 -4.55 -30.22
C TYR A 38 8.54 -6.06 -30.49
N MET A 39 9.74 -6.60 -30.64
CA MET A 39 9.95 -8.03 -30.89
C MET A 39 9.60 -8.89 -29.68
N TYR A 40 10.02 -8.48 -28.48
CA TYR A 40 9.65 -9.16 -27.23
C TYR A 40 8.12 -9.10 -26.98
N LYS A 41 7.46 -8.00 -27.34
CA LYS A 41 6.02 -7.85 -27.20
C LYS A 41 5.23 -8.82 -28.08
N LYS A 42 5.78 -9.19 -29.26
CA LYS A 42 5.17 -10.23 -30.13
C LYS A 42 5.16 -11.61 -29.44
N GLU A 43 6.13 -11.91 -28.58
CA GLU A 43 6.28 -13.19 -27.90
C GLU A 43 5.65 -13.17 -26.50
N PHE A 44 5.91 -12.12 -25.71
CA PHE A 44 5.56 -12.04 -24.28
C PHE A 44 4.44 -11.04 -23.96
N GLY A 45 3.91 -10.32 -24.94
CA GLY A 45 2.87 -9.30 -24.71
C GLY A 45 3.31 -8.22 -23.72
N TYR A 46 2.50 -7.98 -22.69
CA TYR A 46 2.80 -6.97 -21.67
C TYR A 46 3.93 -7.37 -20.70
N GLU A 47 4.38 -8.62 -20.71
CA GLU A 47 5.53 -9.08 -19.92
C GLU A 47 6.87 -8.82 -20.61
N ALA A 48 6.89 -8.25 -21.80
CA ALA A 48 8.07 -8.06 -22.64
C ALA A 48 9.25 -7.42 -21.88
N LEU A 49 9.02 -6.31 -21.20
CA LEU A 49 10.06 -5.63 -20.41
C LEU A 49 10.52 -6.45 -19.20
N THR A 50 9.58 -7.12 -18.54
CA THR A 50 9.88 -8.01 -17.41
C THR A 50 10.79 -9.16 -17.82
N GLU A 51 10.49 -9.81 -18.93
CA GLU A 51 11.31 -10.91 -19.46
C GLU A 51 12.66 -10.42 -19.97
N LEU A 52 12.72 -9.23 -20.58
CA LEU A 52 13.99 -8.59 -20.96
C LEU A 52 14.88 -8.33 -19.74
N ILE A 53 14.32 -7.72 -18.69
CA ILE A 53 15.05 -7.43 -17.44
C ILE A 53 15.58 -8.72 -16.82
N LYS A 54 14.76 -9.77 -16.72
CA LYS A 54 15.15 -11.06 -16.14
C LYS A 54 16.23 -11.76 -16.95
N LYS A 55 16.07 -11.85 -18.29
CA LYS A 55 16.98 -12.55 -19.19
C LYS A 55 18.38 -11.99 -19.14
N TYR A 56 18.51 -10.68 -19.02
CA TYR A 56 19.80 -9.97 -19.04
C TYR A 56 20.21 -9.43 -17.67
N GLU A 57 19.50 -9.77 -16.60
CA GLU A 57 19.79 -9.34 -15.22
C GLU A 57 19.96 -7.82 -15.08
N LEU A 58 19.10 -7.05 -15.79
CA LEU A 58 19.23 -5.60 -15.90
C LEU A 58 18.87 -4.85 -14.59
N ASP A 59 18.30 -5.53 -13.62
CA ASP A 59 17.91 -5.03 -12.30
C ASP A 59 18.99 -5.25 -11.23
N THR A 60 20.26 -5.36 -11.63
CA THR A 60 21.41 -5.48 -10.73
C THR A 60 22.03 -4.12 -10.41
N LEU A 61 22.71 -4.03 -9.26
CA LEU A 61 23.46 -2.82 -8.87
C LEU A 61 24.71 -2.66 -9.73
N LYS A 62 24.92 -1.47 -10.28
CA LYS A 62 26.03 -1.15 -11.19
C LYS A 62 26.73 0.13 -10.79
N TYR A 63 28.02 0.21 -11.05
CA TYR A 63 28.80 1.44 -10.97
C TYR A 63 28.79 2.12 -12.32
N VAL A 64 28.28 3.34 -12.39
CA VAL A 64 28.32 4.16 -13.61
C VAL A 64 29.48 5.14 -13.49
N ALA A 65 30.14 5.44 -14.60
CA ALA A 65 31.24 6.40 -14.63
C ALA A 65 30.75 7.77 -14.12
N GLY A 66 31.43 8.29 -13.10
CA GLY A 66 31.05 9.55 -12.43
C GLY A 66 30.25 9.38 -11.13
N ASP A 67 29.68 8.20 -10.85
CA ASP A 67 28.94 7.94 -9.62
C ASP A 67 29.84 7.24 -8.56
N ALA A 68 29.91 7.81 -7.37
CA ALA A 68 30.69 7.24 -6.26
C ALA A 68 30.03 5.99 -5.62
N LYS A 69 28.78 5.70 -5.94
CA LYS A 69 27.98 4.61 -5.36
C LYS A 69 27.26 3.82 -6.44
N PRO A 70 27.04 2.51 -6.24
CA PRO A 70 26.29 1.70 -7.18
C PRO A 70 24.81 2.10 -7.20
N CYS A 71 24.22 2.09 -8.38
CA CYS A 71 22.80 2.38 -8.61
C CYS A 71 22.15 1.33 -9.53
N TYR A 72 20.82 1.34 -9.58
CA TYR A 72 20.07 0.56 -10.55
C TYR A 72 19.88 1.40 -11.82
N VAL A 73 20.51 0.98 -12.91
CA VAL A 73 20.45 1.67 -14.20
C VAL A 73 20.53 0.67 -15.34
N ILE A 74 19.82 0.97 -16.43
CA ILE A 74 20.00 0.30 -17.73
C ILE A 74 20.67 1.32 -18.64
N THR A 75 21.84 0.97 -19.15
CA THR A 75 22.71 1.88 -19.92
C THR A 75 22.51 1.75 -21.41
N ASP A 76 23.05 2.72 -22.16
CA ASP A 76 23.08 2.71 -23.62
C ASP A 76 23.86 1.51 -24.14
N GLU A 77 24.99 1.19 -23.50
CA GLU A 77 25.87 0.07 -23.86
C GLU A 77 25.13 -1.26 -23.73
N GLU A 78 24.38 -1.46 -22.64
CA GLU A 78 23.60 -2.70 -22.45
C GLU A 78 22.54 -2.88 -23.52
N ILE A 79 21.84 -1.81 -23.89
CA ILE A 79 20.83 -1.86 -24.97
C ILE A 79 21.49 -2.17 -26.32
N ASN A 80 22.66 -1.58 -26.58
CA ASN A 80 23.42 -1.87 -27.80
C ASN A 80 23.86 -3.36 -27.84
N ASP A 81 24.42 -3.87 -26.76
CA ASP A 81 24.86 -5.25 -26.63
C ASP A 81 23.70 -6.24 -26.78
N ILE A 82 22.55 -5.96 -26.17
CA ILE A 82 21.35 -6.78 -26.29
C ILE A 82 20.86 -6.81 -27.74
N PHE A 83 20.78 -5.64 -28.38
CA PHE A 83 20.35 -5.55 -29.77
C PHE A 83 21.23 -6.38 -30.70
N GLU A 84 22.56 -6.33 -30.53
CA GLU A 84 23.52 -7.12 -31.33
C GLU A 84 23.40 -8.63 -31.07
N ARG A 85 23.21 -9.03 -29.80
CA ARG A 85 23.05 -10.46 -29.43
C ARG A 85 21.77 -11.07 -29.95
N GLU A 86 20.66 -10.33 -29.92
CA GLU A 86 19.35 -10.82 -30.36
C GLU A 86 19.28 -10.94 -31.89
N GLY A 87 19.98 -10.10 -32.64
CA GLY A 87 20.11 -10.20 -34.10
C GLY A 87 18.77 -10.22 -34.84
N PHE A 88 17.83 -9.36 -34.47
CA PHE A 88 16.47 -9.35 -35.00
C PHE A 88 16.43 -9.14 -36.52
N VAL A 89 15.61 -9.94 -37.19
CA VAL A 89 15.28 -9.75 -38.62
C VAL A 89 13.87 -9.16 -38.70
N LEU A 90 13.76 -7.91 -39.16
CA LEU A 90 12.50 -7.19 -39.26
C LEU A 90 11.88 -7.34 -40.64
N THR A 91 10.62 -7.72 -40.71
CA THR A 91 9.81 -7.63 -41.94
C THR A 91 9.39 -6.17 -42.17
N PHE A 92 8.92 -5.86 -43.37
CA PHE A 92 8.34 -4.54 -43.68
C PHE A 92 7.20 -4.18 -42.71
N SER A 93 6.35 -5.15 -42.41
CA SER A 93 5.28 -4.94 -41.44
C SER A 93 5.79 -4.57 -40.04
N ASP A 94 6.88 -5.18 -39.59
CA ASP A 94 7.51 -4.87 -38.31
C ASP A 94 8.05 -3.43 -38.29
N LYS A 95 8.82 -3.08 -39.34
CA LYS A 95 9.34 -1.71 -39.51
C LYS A 95 8.22 -0.67 -39.55
N LEU A 96 7.13 -0.95 -40.27
CA LEU A 96 5.96 -0.07 -40.37
C LEU A 96 5.26 0.10 -39.01
N ASN A 97 5.09 -0.98 -38.24
CA ASN A 97 4.51 -0.93 -36.93
C ASN A 97 5.33 -0.05 -35.97
N ILE A 98 6.65 -0.19 -35.95
CA ILE A 98 7.58 0.61 -35.14
C ILE A 98 7.48 2.10 -35.53
N VAL A 99 7.48 2.41 -36.81
CA VAL A 99 7.32 3.81 -37.29
C VAL A 99 5.97 4.39 -36.90
N VAL A 100 4.87 3.64 -37.05
CA VAL A 100 3.54 4.07 -36.61
C VAL A 100 3.50 4.34 -35.10
N GLN A 101 4.09 3.46 -34.31
CA GLN A 101 4.19 3.64 -32.86
C GLN A 101 5.00 4.91 -32.51
N ARG A 102 6.11 5.17 -33.17
CA ARG A 102 6.92 6.37 -32.99
C ARG A 102 6.12 7.66 -33.30
N ILE A 103 5.34 7.66 -34.40
CA ILE A 103 4.45 8.77 -34.76
C ILE A 103 3.39 8.97 -33.66
N TYR A 104 2.77 7.88 -33.18
CA TYR A 104 1.77 7.93 -32.14
C TYR A 104 2.33 8.51 -30.82
N GLN A 105 3.52 8.09 -30.39
CA GLN A 105 4.21 8.56 -29.19
C GLN A 105 4.33 10.09 -29.17
N HIS A 106 4.69 10.70 -30.30
CA HIS A 106 4.86 12.16 -30.41
C HIS A 106 3.53 12.90 -30.62
N TYR A 107 2.55 12.29 -31.28
CA TYR A 107 1.31 12.97 -31.63
C TYR A 107 0.24 12.90 -30.52
N LYS A 108 -0.01 11.72 -29.97
CA LYS A 108 -1.05 11.49 -28.95
C LYS A 108 -0.57 10.72 -27.72
N GLY A 109 0.49 9.97 -27.84
CA GLY A 109 1.04 9.17 -26.76
C GLY A 109 1.86 9.97 -25.75
N TYR A 110 2.53 9.25 -24.89
CA TYR A 110 3.33 9.81 -23.80
C TYR A 110 4.83 9.79 -24.11
N SER A 111 5.19 10.09 -25.38
CA SER A 111 6.59 10.14 -25.86
C SER A 111 7.31 8.81 -25.65
N SER A 112 8.60 8.83 -25.31
CA SER A 112 9.44 7.64 -25.15
C SER A 112 8.97 6.65 -24.07
N ILE A 113 8.09 7.07 -23.16
CA ILE A 113 7.56 6.18 -22.11
C ILE A 113 6.30 5.41 -22.51
N ASP A 114 5.73 5.67 -23.67
CA ASP A 114 4.42 5.13 -24.04
C ASP A 114 4.39 3.59 -24.01
N GLU A 115 5.41 2.95 -24.62
CA GLU A 115 5.57 1.50 -24.58
C GLU A 115 5.90 0.96 -23.18
N VAL A 116 6.78 1.65 -22.44
CA VAL A 116 7.22 1.25 -21.10
C VAL A 116 6.06 1.31 -20.11
N ARG A 117 5.22 2.36 -20.21
CA ARG A 117 4.05 2.53 -19.34
C ARG A 117 3.08 1.36 -19.46
N ASP A 118 2.90 0.80 -20.65
CA ASP A 118 1.94 -0.28 -20.87
C ASP A 118 2.42 -1.65 -20.38
N MET A 119 3.74 -1.81 -20.16
CA MET A 119 4.32 -3.07 -19.69
C MET A 119 3.95 -3.41 -18.25
N ASN A 120 4.12 -4.68 -17.88
CA ASN A 120 3.88 -5.17 -16.52
C ASN A 120 5.04 -4.81 -15.59
N ILE A 121 5.02 -3.59 -15.07
CA ILE A 121 5.97 -3.01 -14.12
C ILE A 121 5.19 -2.32 -13.00
N ASP A 122 5.83 -2.05 -11.85
CA ASP A 122 5.16 -1.39 -10.71
C ASP A 122 4.82 0.08 -10.98
N GLY A 123 5.56 0.72 -11.90
CA GLY A 123 5.30 2.11 -12.27
C GLY A 123 6.41 2.74 -13.12
N VAL A 124 6.17 3.98 -13.55
CA VAL A 124 7.11 4.80 -14.33
C VAL A 124 7.05 6.24 -13.86
N SER A 125 8.18 6.93 -13.86
CA SER A 125 8.26 8.37 -13.59
C SER A 125 9.19 9.09 -14.56
N GLY A 126 8.95 10.38 -14.74
CA GLY A 126 9.77 11.24 -15.57
C GLY A 126 9.96 12.61 -14.94
N GLY A 127 11.09 13.26 -15.23
CA GLY A 127 11.40 14.60 -14.71
C GLY A 127 11.84 14.65 -13.24
N VAL A 128 12.17 13.51 -12.63
CA VAL A 128 12.44 13.39 -11.18
C VAL A 128 13.92 13.51 -10.82
N SER A 129 14.80 13.66 -11.80
CA SER A 129 16.24 13.85 -11.62
C SER A 129 16.81 14.64 -12.81
N GLY A 130 18.08 15.03 -12.72
CA GLY A 130 18.73 15.84 -13.75
C GLY A 130 18.52 17.34 -13.55
N LEU A 131 19.28 18.14 -14.30
CA LEU A 131 19.27 19.60 -14.16
C LEU A 131 18.06 20.21 -14.87
N PRO A 132 17.33 21.14 -14.20
CA PRO A 132 16.27 21.92 -14.85
C PRO A 132 16.82 22.82 -15.95
N GLU A 133 16.07 23.03 -17.02
CA GLU A 133 16.47 23.94 -18.11
C GLU A 133 16.56 25.40 -17.63
N SER A 134 15.74 25.77 -16.65
CA SER A 134 15.81 27.08 -15.99
C SER A 134 17.15 27.32 -15.29
N PHE A 135 17.70 26.29 -14.63
CA PHE A 135 19.01 26.35 -13.99
C PHE A 135 20.12 26.47 -15.04
N LEU A 136 20.09 25.64 -16.09
CA LEU A 136 21.06 25.72 -17.17
C LEU A 136 21.06 27.08 -17.87
N SER A 137 19.89 27.68 -18.06
CA SER A 137 19.75 29.03 -18.62
C SER A 137 20.33 30.12 -17.72
N GLN A 138 20.22 30.00 -16.39
CA GLN A 138 20.84 30.92 -15.43
C GLN A 138 22.35 30.77 -15.41
N VAL A 139 22.85 29.56 -15.36
CA VAL A 139 24.30 29.26 -15.37
C VAL A 139 24.94 29.74 -16.67
N ALA A 140 24.28 29.55 -17.81
CA ALA A 140 24.76 30.05 -19.11
C ALA A 140 24.99 31.61 -19.14
N GLN A 141 24.24 32.35 -18.33
CA GLN A 141 24.36 33.79 -18.21
C GLN A 141 25.41 34.26 -17.20
N THR A 142 25.75 33.40 -16.20
CA THR A 142 26.58 33.79 -15.04
C THR A 142 27.93 33.09 -15.01
N ASP A 143 28.03 31.88 -15.49
CA ASP A 143 29.23 31.02 -15.43
C ASP A 143 29.32 30.10 -16.64
N GLY A 144 29.92 30.59 -17.72
CA GLY A 144 30.09 29.82 -18.95
C GLY A 144 31.07 28.65 -18.82
N ASP A 145 32.01 28.70 -17.88
CA ASP A 145 32.99 27.62 -17.67
C ASP A 145 32.31 26.43 -16.99
N TYR A 146 31.46 26.67 -16.00
CA TYR A 146 30.66 25.62 -15.38
C TYR A 146 29.66 24.99 -16.36
N LEU A 147 29.06 25.80 -17.25
CA LEU A 147 28.18 25.26 -18.30
C LEU A 147 28.92 24.33 -19.22
N ASN A 148 30.15 24.69 -19.63
CA ASN A 148 30.98 23.83 -20.47
C ASN A 148 31.34 22.53 -19.74
N GLU A 149 31.69 22.58 -18.47
CA GLU A 149 31.94 21.39 -17.63
C GLU A 149 30.70 20.47 -17.56
N VAL A 150 29.51 21.05 -17.34
CA VAL A 150 28.23 20.30 -17.34
C VAL A 150 27.98 19.65 -18.68
N MET A 151 28.25 20.34 -19.78
CA MET A 151 28.08 19.80 -21.15
C MET A 151 29.12 18.73 -21.50
N GLU A 152 30.39 18.91 -21.09
CA GLU A 152 31.45 17.93 -21.28
C GLU A 152 31.23 16.65 -20.50
N HIS A 153 30.74 16.74 -19.26
CA HIS A 153 30.43 15.59 -18.40
C HIS A 153 29.07 14.94 -18.71
N LYS A 154 28.36 15.42 -19.71
CA LYS A 154 27.02 14.90 -20.11
C LYS A 154 26.07 14.77 -18.93
N VAL A 155 26.05 15.78 -18.04
CA VAL A 155 25.13 15.77 -16.89
C VAL A 155 23.69 15.66 -17.38
N PRO A 156 22.90 14.69 -16.89
CA PRO A 156 21.53 14.49 -17.36
C PRO A 156 20.65 15.72 -17.07
N ARG A 157 19.81 16.09 -18.05
CA ARG A 157 18.77 17.12 -17.88
C ARG A 157 17.50 16.49 -17.33
N ALA A 158 16.58 17.29 -16.82
CA ALA A 158 15.29 16.83 -16.32
C ALA A 158 14.48 16.06 -17.39
N CYS A 159 14.60 16.45 -18.68
CA CYS A 159 13.98 15.73 -19.80
C CYS A 159 14.64 14.38 -20.13
N ASP A 160 15.84 14.10 -19.61
CA ASP A 160 16.55 12.83 -19.77
C ASP A 160 16.29 11.88 -18.57
N SER A 161 15.40 12.28 -17.67
CA SER A 161 15.09 11.54 -16.44
C SER A 161 13.87 10.64 -16.64
N ILE A 162 14.11 9.37 -16.90
CA ILE A 162 13.07 8.33 -16.99
C ILE A 162 13.45 7.17 -16.07
N TRP A 163 12.53 6.82 -15.19
CA TRP A 163 12.72 5.77 -14.20
C TRP A 163 11.55 4.79 -14.23
N ILE A 164 11.83 3.52 -14.05
CA ILE A 164 10.81 2.50 -13.80
C ILE A 164 10.89 2.00 -12.35
N PHE A 165 9.75 1.61 -11.82
CA PHE A 165 9.66 0.84 -10.59
C PHE A 165 9.42 -0.61 -10.96
N PHE A 166 10.32 -1.48 -10.54
CA PHE A 166 10.28 -2.90 -10.87
C PHE A 166 10.66 -3.73 -9.64
N GLN A 167 9.74 -4.55 -9.14
CA GLN A 167 9.93 -5.40 -7.96
C GLN A 167 10.50 -4.65 -6.74
N GLY A 168 10.03 -3.41 -6.56
CA GLY A 168 10.45 -2.54 -5.46
C GLY A 168 11.81 -1.86 -5.65
N LYS A 169 12.44 -1.97 -6.82
CA LYS A 169 13.66 -1.25 -7.22
C LYS A 169 13.31 -0.07 -8.11
N SER A 170 14.00 1.06 -7.94
CA SER A 170 13.92 2.20 -8.88
C SER A 170 15.07 2.08 -9.85
N ILE A 171 14.78 1.84 -11.13
CA ILE A 171 15.77 1.61 -12.19
C ILE A 171 15.71 2.77 -13.16
N ARG A 172 16.83 3.45 -13.37
CA ARG A 172 16.97 4.50 -14.37
C ARG A 172 17.12 3.90 -15.77
N LEU A 173 16.40 4.44 -16.75
CA LEU A 173 16.56 4.12 -18.17
C LEU A 173 17.40 5.22 -18.81
N ALA A 174 18.74 5.08 -18.78
CA ALA A 174 19.67 6.13 -19.21
C ALA A 174 19.59 6.40 -20.73
N PHE A 175 19.15 5.43 -21.50
CA PHE A 175 19.03 5.47 -22.96
C PHE A 175 17.73 6.12 -23.48
N LEU A 176 16.80 6.49 -22.58
CA LEU A 176 15.55 7.16 -22.95
C LEU A 176 15.55 8.63 -22.54
N SER A 177 15.00 9.46 -23.40
CA SER A 177 14.81 10.88 -23.17
C SER A 177 13.49 11.38 -23.75
N PHE A 178 12.90 12.43 -23.17
CA PHE A 178 11.83 13.21 -23.80
C PHE A 178 12.39 14.18 -24.88
N GLY A 179 13.71 14.31 -24.97
CA GLY A 179 14.40 15.18 -25.93
C GLY A 179 14.38 16.67 -25.56
N SER A 180 13.30 17.16 -24.96
CA SER A 180 13.15 18.56 -24.50
C SER A 180 12.24 18.68 -23.29
N GLU A 181 12.39 19.79 -22.52
CA GLU A 181 11.48 20.10 -21.43
C GLU A 181 10.06 20.41 -21.93
N ALA A 182 9.94 20.96 -23.15
CA ALA A 182 8.64 21.20 -23.79
C ALA A 182 7.87 19.89 -24.01
N GLU A 183 8.54 18.82 -24.39
CA GLU A 183 7.94 17.49 -24.59
C GLU A 183 7.60 16.85 -23.23
N LEU A 184 8.48 16.93 -22.24
CA LEU A 184 8.18 16.50 -20.86
C LEU A 184 6.95 17.22 -20.31
N LYS A 185 6.87 18.55 -20.51
CA LYS A 185 5.70 19.35 -20.13
C LYS A 185 4.43 18.88 -20.86
N ARG A 186 4.50 18.59 -22.16
CA ARG A 186 3.38 18.05 -22.95
C ARG A 186 2.87 16.72 -22.35
N VAL A 187 3.78 15.81 -22.03
CA VAL A 187 3.45 14.54 -21.38
C VAL A 187 2.80 14.78 -20.03
N CYS A 188 3.41 15.60 -19.17
CA CYS A 188 2.86 15.95 -17.86
C CYS A 188 1.46 16.57 -17.96
N GLN A 189 1.21 17.44 -18.95
CA GLN A 189 -0.08 18.07 -19.14
C GLN A 189 -1.18 17.13 -19.67
N ASN A 190 -0.81 15.98 -20.23
CA ASN A 190 -1.76 15.06 -20.84
C ASN A 190 -2.01 13.78 -20.03
N ILE A 191 -1.00 13.29 -19.32
CA ILE A 191 -1.04 11.98 -18.67
C ILE A 191 -2.10 11.86 -17.56
N TYR A 192 -2.49 12.96 -16.93
CA TYR A 192 -3.47 12.97 -15.84
C TYR A 192 -4.92 13.30 -16.28
N LYS A 193 -5.16 13.58 -17.57
CA LYS A 193 -6.44 14.15 -18.05
C LYS A 193 -7.60 13.17 -18.16
N TYR A 194 -7.45 11.92 -17.81
CA TYR A 194 -8.56 10.98 -17.88
C TYR A 194 -9.72 11.46 -17.01
N ASN A 195 -10.94 11.43 -17.55
CA ASN A 195 -12.17 11.97 -16.93
C ASN A 195 -12.11 13.48 -16.56
N ASN A 196 -11.22 14.24 -17.20
CA ASN A 196 -11.13 15.70 -17.09
C ASN A 196 -11.02 16.25 -15.65
N PRO A 197 -9.98 15.90 -14.87
CA PRO A 197 -9.82 16.28 -13.45
C PRO A 197 -9.46 17.77 -13.23
N GLY A 198 -9.70 18.63 -14.18
CA GLY A 198 -9.33 20.04 -14.14
C GLY A 198 -7.91 20.32 -14.66
N GLN A 199 -7.50 21.58 -14.63
CA GLN A 199 -6.20 21.99 -15.17
C GLN A 199 -5.18 22.24 -14.06
N LEU A 200 -3.91 21.99 -14.37
CA LEU A 200 -2.78 22.49 -13.60
C LEU A 200 -2.64 24.01 -13.81
N SER A 201 -2.50 24.75 -12.73
CA SER A 201 -2.33 26.21 -12.72
C SER A 201 -1.28 26.62 -11.69
N ASP A 202 -0.95 27.90 -11.62
CA ASP A 202 -0.02 28.38 -10.58
C ASP A 202 -0.59 28.28 -9.17
N THR A 203 -1.92 28.32 -9.05
CA THR A 203 -2.63 28.10 -7.77
C THR A 203 -2.88 26.63 -7.48
N ASN A 204 -2.73 25.75 -8.46
CA ASN A 204 -2.89 24.31 -8.33
C ASN A 204 -1.70 23.60 -9.00
N GLY A 205 -0.58 23.57 -8.28
CA GLY A 205 0.74 23.11 -8.76
C GLY A 205 0.88 21.62 -8.95
N TYR A 206 -0.11 20.81 -8.55
CA TYR A 206 -0.10 19.35 -8.72
C TYR A 206 -1.49 18.81 -9.05
N LYS A 207 -1.53 17.60 -9.61
CA LYS A 207 -2.75 16.81 -9.79
C LYS A 207 -2.50 15.35 -9.46
N ILE A 208 -3.47 14.76 -8.79
CA ILE A 208 -3.52 13.31 -8.54
C ILE A 208 -4.77 12.80 -9.25
N ASN A 209 -4.61 11.81 -10.10
CA ASN A 209 -5.73 11.20 -10.82
C ASN A 209 -5.50 9.71 -11.06
N GLU A 210 -6.53 9.06 -11.55
CA GLU A 210 -6.51 7.70 -12.04
C GLU A 210 -6.51 7.69 -13.57
N MET A 211 -5.67 6.88 -14.19
CA MET A 211 -5.64 6.66 -15.64
C MET A 211 -6.73 5.67 -16.06
N LYS A 212 -6.98 5.55 -17.36
CA LYS A 212 -8.01 4.63 -17.91
C LYS A 212 -7.80 3.16 -17.51
N ASP A 213 -6.57 2.74 -17.33
CA ASP A 213 -6.20 1.38 -16.91
C ASP A 213 -6.31 1.15 -15.39
N GLY A 214 -6.62 2.19 -14.60
CA GLY A 214 -6.68 2.16 -13.16
C GLY A 214 -5.36 2.54 -12.48
N SER A 215 -4.32 2.87 -13.23
CA SER A 215 -3.05 3.33 -12.67
C SER A 215 -3.22 4.71 -12.02
N ARG A 216 -2.60 4.91 -10.85
CA ARG A 216 -2.56 6.22 -10.20
C ARG A 216 -1.50 7.09 -10.86
N VAL A 217 -1.86 8.31 -11.21
CA VAL A 217 -0.92 9.30 -11.74
C VAL A 217 -0.85 10.51 -10.82
N VAL A 218 0.36 10.97 -10.54
CA VAL A 218 0.64 12.23 -9.87
C VAL A 218 1.47 13.08 -10.81
N VAL A 219 1.11 14.34 -10.99
CA VAL A 219 1.86 15.30 -11.81
C VAL A 219 2.13 16.54 -10.99
N VAL A 220 3.33 17.06 -11.08
CA VAL A 220 3.75 18.32 -10.46
C VAL A 220 4.30 19.28 -11.52
N ARG A 221 4.22 20.57 -11.25
CA ARG A 221 4.71 21.63 -12.15
C ARG A 221 5.55 22.68 -11.39
N PRO A 222 6.44 23.42 -12.06
CA PRO A 222 6.94 24.70 -11.56
C PRO A 222 5.76 25.68 -11.36
N SER A 223 5.67 26.46 -10.33
CA SER A 223 6.56 26.81 -9.22
C SER A 223 6.41 25.94 -7.95
N PHE A 224 5.52 24.95 -7.99
CA PHE A 224 5.33 24.01 -6.87
C PHE A 224 6.51 23.03 -6.74
N SER A 225 7.13 22.63 -7.85
CA SER A 225 8.35 21.82 -7.91
C SER A 225 9.41 22.51 -8.78
N GLU A 226 10.66 22.08 -8.72
CA GLU A 226 11.75 22.63 -9.52
C GLU A 226 11.57 22.39 -11.02
N THR A 227 10.95 21.25 -11.38
CA THR A 227 10.73 20.81 -12.76
C THR A 227 9.31 20.30 -12.97
N TRP A 228 8.93 20.12 -14.22
CA TRP A 228 7.81 19.26 -14.57
C TRP A 228 8.18 17.80 -14.26
N ALA A 229 7.35 17.12 -13.48
CA ALA A 229 7.54 15.71 -13.20
C ALA A 229 6.20 14.97 -13.09
N PHE A 230 6.24 13.68 -13.36
CA PHE A 230 5.10 12.79 -13.17
C PHE A 230 5.53 11.46 -12.57
N PHE A 231 4.58 10.83 -11.87
CA PHE A 231 4.70 9.50 -11.29
C PHE A 231 3.46 8.71 -11.68
N VAL A 232 3.64 7.61 -12.37
CA VAL A 232 2.59 6.61 -12.62
C VAL A 232 2.88 5.40 -11.77
N ARG A 233 1.92 5.01 -10.94
CA ARG A 233 1.98 3.78 -10.17
C ARG A 233 0.91 2.82 -10.67
N LYS A 234 1.33 1.65 -11.09
CA LYS A 234 0.45 0.60 -11.53
C LYS A 234 0.07 -0.28 -10.34
N PHE A 235 -1.15 -0.76 -10.35
CA PHE A 235 -1.62 -1.69 -9.34
C PHE A 235 -1.87 -3.03 -10.03
N ASP A 236 -1.19 -4.07 -9.55
CA ASP A 236 -1.44 -5.42 -10.05
C ASP A 236 -2.81 -5.87 -9.55
N VAL A 237 -3.73 -6.08 -10.49
CA VAL A 237 -5.10 -6.53 -10.19
C VAL A 237 -5.14 -8.05 -9.95
N LYS A 238 -4.00 -8.73 -9.91
CA LYS A 238 -3.95 -10.17 -9.67
C LYS A 238 -4.41 -10.48 -8.25
N ARG A 239 -5.18 -11.56 -8.13
CA ARG A 239 -5.55 -12.13 -6.84
C ARG A 239 -4.29 -12.54 -6.11
N ALA A 240 -4.01 -11.93 -4.97
CA ALA A 240 -2.93 -12.34 -4.09
C ALA A 240 -3.48 -13.26 -3.01
N THR A 241 -2.92 -14.45 -2.85
CA THR A 241 -3.26 -15.37 -1.76
C THR A 241 -2.16 -15.39 -0.72
N LEU A 242 -2.48 -15.71 0.53
CA LEU A 242 -1.47 -15.80 1.59
C LEU A 242 -0.38 -16.83 1.25
N GLU A 243 -0.76 -17.93 0.59
CA GLU A 243 0.16 -18.98 0.15
C GLU A 243 1.19 -18.51 -0.88
N GLN A 244 0.82 -17.54 -1.73
CA GLN A 244 1.72 -16.93 -2.69
C GLN A 244 2.64 -15.89 -2.05
N LEU A 245 2.16 -15.19 -1.03
CA LEU A 245 2.88 -14.10 -0.38
C LEU A 245 3.83 -14.58 0.72
N ILE A 246 3.47 -15.65 1.43
CA ILE A 246 4.21 -16.18 2.57
C ILE A 246 4.90 -17.47 2.13
N THR A 247 6.20 -17.37 1.81
CA THR A 247 6.98 -18.47 1.24
C THR A 247 8.13 -18.94 2.11
N ILE A 248 8.38 -18.27 3.23
CA ILE A 248 9.46 -18.54 4.19
C ILE A 248 9.11 -19.78 5.03
N PRO A 249 10.06 -20.59 5.48
CA PRO A 249 9.83 -21.70 6.42
C PRO A 249 8.97 -21.30 7.62
N GLY A 250 8.12 -22.19 8.14
CA GLY A 250 7.10 -21.86 9.13
C GLY A 250 5.86 -21.16 8.53
N LYS A 251 5.76 -21.13 7.20
CA LYS A 251 4.65 -20.47 6.47
C LYS A 251 3.29 -21.09 6.78
N GLU A 252 3.22 -22.38 7.04
CA GLU A 252 1.97 -23.10 7.32
C GLU A 252 1.28 -22.51 8.56
N ASP A 253 2.03 -22.31 9.64
CA ASP A 253 1.53 -21.72 10.88
C ASP A 253 1.25 -20.23 10.74
N ALA A 254 2.11 -19.50 10.01
CA ALA A 254 1.90 -18.09 9.72
C ALA A 254 0.61 -17.87 8.92
N ILE A 255 0.39 -18.64 7.85
CA ILE A 255 -0.82 -18.58 7.02
C ILE A 255 -2.05 -18.94 7.84
N ALA A 256 -1.98 -20.03 8.61
CA ALA A 256 -3.08 -20.48 9.47
C ALA A 256 -3.45 -19.40 10.49
N LEU A 257 -2.48 -18.82 11.18
CA LEU A 257 -2.69 -17.73 12.14
C LEU A 257 -3.42 -16.56 11.49
N LEU A 258 -2.92 -16.05 10.35
CA LEU A 258 -3.55 -14.91 9.66
C LEU A 258 -4.98 -15.21 9.22
N LYS A 259 -5.24 -16.43 8.70
CA LYS A 259 -6.58 -16.87 8.33
C LYS A 259 -7.52 -16.88 9.53
N TYR A 260 -7.07 -17.42 10.67
CA TYR A 260 -7.90 -17.47 11.88
C TYR A 260 -8.17 -16.08 12.46
N LEU A 261 -7.23 -15.14 12.39
CA LEU A 261 -7.47 -13.76 12.80
C LEU A 261 -8.59 -13.10 11.98
N VAL A 262 -8.62 -13.32 10.66
CA VAL A 262 -9.67 -12.79 9.78
C VAL A 262 -11.01 -13.49 10.01
N LYS A 263 -11.03 -14.83 10.04
CA LYS A 263 -12.25 -15.63 10.26
C LYS A 263 -12.83 -15.43 11.65
N GLY A 264 -11.97 -15.21 12.64
CA GLY A 264 -12.34 -14.83 13.99
C GLY A 264 -12.80 -13.37 14.15
N ALA A 265 -12.92 -12.63 13.04
CA ALA A 265 -13.42 -11.26 13.01
C ALA A 265 -12.63 -10.31 13.93
N ARG A 266 -11.30 -10.39 13.93
CA ARG A 266 -10.44 -9.50 14.70
C ARG A 266 -10.15 -8.21 13.94
N ILE A 267 -10.03 -7.09 14.67
CA ILE A 267 -9.60 -5.82 14.11
C ILE A 267 -8.09 -5.86 14.00
N ILE A 268 -7.59 -5.71 12.75
CA ILE A 268 -6.20 -5.97 12.42
C ILE A 268 -5.61 -4.77 11.68
N SER A 269 -4.48 -4.27 12.16
CA SER A 269 -3.62 -3.35 11.44
C SER A 269 -2.53 -4.09 10.67
N LEU A 270 -2.18 -3.57 9.51
CA LEU A 270 -0.97 -3.95 8.78
C LEU A 270 -0.04 -2.75 8.78
N THR A 271 1.10 -2.88 9.45
CA THR A 271 2.06 -1.78 9.62
C THR A 271 3.38 -2.05 8.90
N GLY A 272 4.17 -1.00 8.74
CA GLY A 272 5.50 -1.06 8.11
C GLY A 272 5.75 0.09 7.15
N GLU A 273 6.97 0.16 6.64
CA GLU A 273 7.43 1.22 5.74
C GLU A 273 6.71 1.21 4.38
N GLN A 274 6.86 2.30 3.63
CA GLN A 274 6.32 2.37 2.27
C GLN A 274 6.98 1.31 1.37
N GLY A 275 6.16 0.59 0.58
CA GLY A 275 6.66 -0.43 -0.33
C GLY A 275 7.01 -1.78 0.30
N CYS A 276 6.76 -2.01 1.61
CA CYS A 276 6.97 -3.30 2.27
C CYS A 276 5.89 -4.36 1.94
N GLY A 277 4.82 -3.99 1.20
CA GLY A 277 3.80 -4.95 0.75
C GLY A 277 2.50 -4.98 1.56
N LYS A 278 2.20 -3.95 2.38
CA LYS A 278 0.98 -3.88 3.20
C LYS A 278 -0.30 -4.09 2.41
N THR A 279 -0.48 -3.32 1.32
CA THR A 279 -1.67 -3.42 0.46
C THR A 279 -1.82 -4.82 -0.16
N THR A 280 -0.71 -5.42 -0.59
CA THR A 280 -0.72 -6.78 -1.15
C THR A 280 -1.06 -7.83 -0.09
N MET A 281 -0.52 -7.70 1.12
CA MET A 281 -0.85 -8.57 2.25
C MET A 281 -2.33 -8.40 2.66
N LEU A 282 -2.82 -7.16 2.70
CA LEU A 282 -4.24 -6.87 2.94
C LEU A 282 -5.13 -7.59 1.92
N MET A 283 -4.79 -7.60 0.64
CA MET A 283 -5.53 -8.34 -0.40
C MET A 283 -5.57 -9.86 -0.11
N GLY A 284 -4.42 -10.45 0.27
CA GLY A 284 -4.34 -11.86 0.66
C GLY A 284 -5.19 -12.21 1.90
N MET A 285 -5.31 -11.27 2.83
CA MET A 285 -6.17 -11.44 4.01
C MET A 285 -7.65 -11.32 3.66
N ILE A 286 -8.04 -10.38 2.79
CA ILE A 286 -9.43 -10.15 2.35
C ILE A 286 -10.02 -11.41 1.70
N GLU A 287 -9.21 -12.20 1.02
CA GLU A 287 -9.63 -13.50 0.46
C GLU A 287 -10.27 -14.41 1.49
N ASN A 288 -9.81 -14.36 2.74
CA ASN A 288 -10.24 -15.22 3.83
C ASN A 288 -11.48 -14.68 4.59
N ILE A 289 -12.04 -13.55 4.20
CA ILE A 289 -13.31 -13.05 4.74
C ILE A 289 -14.44 -13.91 4.18
N TYR A 290 -15.37 -14.35 5.03
CA TYR A 290 -16.52 -15.16 4.59
C TYR A 290 -17.33 -14.45 3.50
N GLU A 291 -17.76 -15.18 2.49
CA GLU A 291 -18.49 -14.64 1.34
C GLU A 291 -19.84 -14.03 1.70
N THR A 292 -20.41 -14.45 2.84
CA THR A 292 -21.66 -13.92 3.38
C THR A 292 -21.54 -12.50 3.97
N MET A 293 -20.31 -11.99 4.12
CA MET A 293 -20.07 -10.67 4.70
C MET A 293 -20.00 -9.58 3.65
N ASN A 294 -20.73 -8.49 3.89
CA ASN A 294 -20.72 -7.29 3.05
C ASN A 294 -19.47 -6.46 3.34
N ILE A 295 -18.65 -6.19 2.34
CA ILE A 295 -17.39 -5.47 2.47
C ILE A 295 -17.57 -4.03 2.02
N ARG A 296 -17.11 -3.08 2.84
CA ARG A 296 -17.01 -1.65 2.50
C ARG A 296 -15.55 -1.25 2.57
N VAL A 297 -15.11 -0.57 1.52
CA VAL A 297 -13.69 -0.23 1.33
C VAL A 297 -13.57 1.28 1.24
N GLN A 298 -12.64 1.86 1.99
CA GLN A 298 -12.24 3.26 1.87
C GLN A 298 -10.79 3.33 1.43
N GLU A 299 -10.53 4.09 0.36
CA GLU A 299 -9.20 4.27 -0.22
C GLU A 299 -8.96 5.74 -0.57
N THR A 300 -7.72 6.15 -0.69
CA THR A 300 -7.33 7.44 -1.29
C THR A 300 -7.35 7.38 -2.82
N ALA A 301 -7.05 6.20 -3.37
CA ALA A 301 -7.18 5.87 -4.78
C ALA A 301 -7.57 4.39 -4.87
N PHE A 302 -8.29 3.97 -5.92
CA PHE A 302 -8.71 2.57 -6.08
C PHE A 302 -7.52 1.65 -6.39
N GLU A 303 -6.85 1.17 -5.34
CA GLU A 303 -5.68 0.29 -5.43
C GLU A 303 -6.04 -1.19 -5.32
N LEU A 304 -7.02 -1.51 -4.48
CA LEU A 304 -7.38 -2.90 -4.16
C LEU A 304 -8.19 -3.58 -5.27
N HIS A 305 -8.93 -2.84 -6.07
CA HIS A 305 -9.76 -3.34 -7.17
C HIS A 305 -10.61 -4.59 -6.84
N LEU A 306 -11.06 -4.73 -5.60
CA LEU A 306 -11.71 -5.95 -5.09
C LEU A 306 -12.92 -6.39 -5.89
N ARG A 307 -13.69 -5.46 -6.47
CA ARG A 307 -14.84 -5.80 -7.32
C ARG A 307 -14.45 -6.47 -8.65
N LYS A 308 -13.24 -6.23 -9.14
CA LYS A 308 -12.70 -6.91 -10.33
C LYS A 308 -12.25 -8.33 -9.98
N ILE A 309 -11.68 -8.50 -8.76
CA ILE A 309 -11.17 -9.79 -8.28
C ILE A 309 -12.33 -10.68 -7.81
N TYR A 310 -13.33 -10.11 -7.13
CA TYR A 310 -14.47 -10.82 -6.54
C TYR A 310 -15.81 -10.26 -7.06
N PRO A 311 -16.14 -10.45 -8.34
CA PRO A 311 -17.29 -9.80 -8.97
C PRO A 311 -18.65 -10.25 -8.42
N THR A 312 -18.72 -11.39 -7.75
CA THR A 312 -19.93 -11.98 -7.15
C THR A 312 -20.17 -11.58 -5.70
N ARG A 313 -19.17 -10.97 -5.03
CA ARG A 313 -19.27 -10.58 -3.61
C ARG A 313 -19.93 -9.20 -3.47
N ASN A 314 -20.61 -8.99 -2.35
CA ASN A 314 -21.16 -7.67 -1.99
C ASN A 314 -20.04 -6.74 -1.53
N ILE A 315 -19.44 -6.03 -2.46
CA ILE A 315 -18.32 -5.10 -2.22
C ILE A 315 -18.65 -3.74 -2.80
N LEU A 316 -18.48 -2.69 -2.00
CA LEU A 316 -18.58 -1.30 -2.44
C LEU A 316 -17.33 -0.56 -1.97
N THR A 317 -16.65 0.11 -2.91
CA THR A 317 -15.43 0.87 -2.64
C THR A 317 -15.71 2.36 -2.81
N PHE A 318 -15.23 3.14 -1.87
CA PHE A 318 -15.27 4.60 -1.84
C PHE A 318 -13.85 5.14 -1.92
N ARG A 319 -13.68 6.29 -2.53
CA ARG A 319 -12.41 7.01 -2.51
C ARG A 319 -12.62 8.47 -2.15
N GLU A 320 -11.57 9.06 -1.62
CA GLU A 320 -11.46 10.49 -1.44
C GLU A 320 -11.40 11.21 -2.80
N THR A 321 -12.04 12.38 -2.89
CA THR A 321 -12.01 13.24 -4.07
C THR A 321 -11.67 14.68 -3.65
N GLU A 322 -11.47 15.60 -4.59
CA GLU A 322 -11.25 17.03 -4.27
C GLU A 322 -12.41 17.66 -3.49
N THR A 323 -13.61 17.09 -3.57
CA THR A 323 -14.85 17.64 -2.98
C THR A 323 -15.49 16.75 -1.92
N ILE A 324 -15.07 15.50 -1.79
CA ILE A 324 -15.59 14.54 -0.80
C ILE A 324 -14.42 13.98 -0.03
N SER A 325 -14.37 14.28 1.26
CA SER A 325 -13.32 13.79 2.15
C SER A 325 -13.46 12.29 2.45
N GLY A 326 -12.38 11.65 2.88
CA GLY A 326 -12.41 10.26 3.33
C GLY A 326 -13.38 10.06 4.49
N GLN A 327 -13.54 11.04 5.38
CA GLN A 327 -14.51 11.00 6.48
C GLN A 327 -15.95 10.96 5.96
N GLU A 328 -16.32 11.80 4.99
CA GLU A 328 -17.67 11.78 4.40
C GLU A 328 -17.95 10.43 3.71
N GLY A 329 -16.94 9.86 3.02
CA GLY A 329 -17.04 8.52 2.44
C GLY A 329 -17.34 7.46 3.50
N LEU A 330 -16.66 7.52 4.62
CA LEU A 330 -16.86 6.62 5.74
C LEU A 330 -18.24 6.82 6.42
N ASP A 331 -18.75 8.04 6.52
CA ASP A 331 -20.10 8.31 7.04
C ASP A 331 -21.20 7.74 6.13
N VAL A 332 -20.97 7.71 4.82
CA VAL A 332 -21.85 7.03 3.88
C VAL A 332 -21.82 5.50 4.05
N GLN A 333 -20.64 4.93 4.36
CA GLN A 333 -20.50 3.48 4.58
C GLN A 333 -21.40 2.96 5.69
N LYS A 334 -21.58 3.70 6.79
CA LYS A 334 -22.50 3.36 7.89
C LYS A 334 -23.95 3.15 7.44
N LYS A 335 -24.33 3.74 6.30
CA LYS A 335 -25.69 3.67 5.74
C LYS A 335 -25.85 2.58 4.66
N THR A 336 -24.83 1.74 4.46
CA THR A 336 -24.78 0.78 3.34
C THR A 336 -24.69 -0.68 3.77
N ASP A 337 -25.17 -1.03 4.96
CA ASP A 337 -25.21 -2.40 5.50
C ASP A 337 -23.88 -3.16 5.43
N GLY A 338 -22.76 -2.44 5.64
CA GLY A 338 -21.42 -3.03 5.65
C GLY A 338 -21.18 -3.84 6.92
N SER A 339 -20.76 -5.11 6.76
CA SER A 339 -20.34 -5.96 7.89
C SER A 339 -18.87 -5.81 8.20
N VAL A 340 -18.04 -5.60 7.18
CA VAL A 340 -16.59 -5.49 7.27
C VAL A 340 -16.12 -4.19 6.65
N ASN A 341 -15.30 -3.45 7.38
CA ASN A 341 -14.63 -2.26 6.87
C ASN A 341 -13.19 -2.58 6.47
N ILE A 342 -12.82 -2.17 5.27
CA ILE A 342 -11.44 -2.21 4.79
C ILE A 342 -10.99 -0.78 4.57
N ILE A 343 -9.90 -0.36 5.20
CA ILE A 343 -9.31 0.96 4.99
C ILE A 343 -7.95 0.74 4.35
N GLY A 344 -7.87 1.07 3.06
CA GLY A 344 -6.66 0.86 2.26
C GLY A 344 -5.43 1.51 2.89
N GLU A 345 -5.58 2.73 3.40
CA GLU A 345 -4.56 3.44 4.15
C GLU A 345 -5.19 4.45 5.11
N VAL A 346 -4.76 4.43 6.36
CA VAL A 346 -5.08 5.47 7.34
C VAL A 346 -4.07 6.59 7.20
N ALA A 347 -4.34 7.51 6.27
CA ALA A 347 -3.41 8.56 5.87
C ALA A 347 -3.64 9.91 6.57
N THR A 348 -4.84 10.16 7.12
CA THR A 348 -5.23 11.44 7.72
C THR A 348 -5.84 11.27 9.09
N ASP A 349 -5.71 12.30 9.95
CA ASP A 349 -6.26 12.30 11.31
C ASP A 349 -7.79 12.07 11.34
N PRO A 350 -8.61 12.69 10.45
CA PRO A 350 -10.04 12.42 10.41
C PRO A 350 -10.39 10.97 10.09
N VAL A 351 -9.69 10.34 9.14
CA VAL A 351 -9.89 8.93 8.78
C VAL A 351 -9.53 8.01 9.94
N ALA A 352 -8.40 8.28 10.64
CA ALA A 352 -7.99 7.53 11.82
C ALA A 352 -9.05 7.60 12.95
N SER A 353 -9.49 8.80 13.29
CA SER A 353 -10.48 9.03 14.35
C SER A 353 -11.82 8.35 14.03
N TRP A 354 -12.26 8.50 12.79
CA TRP A 354 -13.49 7.89 12.36
C TRP A 354 -13.39 6.35 12.33
N MET A 355 -12.27 5.80 11.88
CA MET A 355 -12.02 4.36 11.85
C MET A 355 -12.18 3.74 13.25
N ILE A 356 -11.56 4.34 14.27
CA ILE A 356 -11.68 3.88 15.67
C ILE A 356 -13.13 3.90 16.11
N GLN A 357 -13.87 4.99 15.89
CA GLN A 357 -15.28 5.09 16.25
C GLN A 357 -16.16 4.07 15.50
N ALA A 358 -15.93 3.90 14.20
CA ALA A 358 -16.70 2.96 13.38
C ALA A 358 -16.43 1.51 13.78
N ALA A 359 -15.20 1.18 14.11
CA ALA A 359 -14.82 -0.15 14.57
C ALA A 359 -15.48 -0.54 15.89
N GLN A 360 -15.82 0.44 16.74
CA GLN A 360 -16.54 0.18 18.00
C GLN A 360 -18.02 -0.16 17.80
N VAL A 361 -18.69 0.47 16.84
CA VAL A 361 -20.17 0.45 16.81
C VAL A 361 -20.80 0.07 15.47
N ALA A 362 -20.07 0.14 14.37
CA ALA A 362 -20.67 0.08 13.03
C ALA A 362 -20.27 -1.14 12.19
N SER A 363 -19.18 -1.81 12.51
CA SER A 363 -18.71 -2.99 11.76
C SER A 363 -18.46 -4.18 12.67
N LYS A 364 -18.53 -5.38 12.10
CA LYS A 364 -18.15 -6.61 12.81
C LYS A 364 -16.66 -6.64 13.09
N PHE A 365 -15.86 -6.22 12.11
CA PHE A 365 -14.42 -6.00 12.24
C PHE A 365 -13.89 -5.08 11.15
N THR A 366 -12.65 -4.62 11.32
CA THR A 366 -11.97 -3.70 10.41
C THR A 366 -10.55 -4.18 10.12
N LEU A 367 -10.14 -4.12 8.85
CA LEU A 367 -8.75 -4.30 8.43
C LEU A 367 -8.25 -2.96 7.87
N PHE A 368 -7.03 -2.54 8.26
CA PHE A 368 -6.48 -1.28 7.78
C PHE A 368 -4.96 -1.30 7.66
N THR A 369 -4.39 -0.40 6.85
CA THR A 369 -2.94 -0.22 6.79
C THR A 369 -2.50 1.09 7.41
N HIS A 370 -1.30 1.10 8.01
CA HIS A 370 -0.69 2.28 8.61
C HIS A 370 0.85 2.25 8.48
N HIS A 371 1.51 3.41 8.62
CA HIS A 371 2.96 3.55 8.47
C HIS A 371 3.75 3.52 9.79
N ALA A 372 3.17 3.06 10.88
CA ALA A 372 3.88 2.94 12.15
C ALA A 372 5.05 1.94 12.08
N LYS A 373 6.13 2.22 12.80
CA LYS A 373 7.33 1.37 12.86
C LYS A 373 7.27 0.34 13.98
N THR A 374 6.61 0.70 15.07
CA THR A 374 6.41 -0.18 16.22
C THR A 374 4.95 -0.19 16.65
N PHE A 375 4.56 -1.20 17.41
CA PHE A 375 3.20 -1.26 17.95
C PHE A 375 2.85 -0.06 18.86
N PRO A 376 3.72 0.38 19.79
CA PRO A 376 3.48 1.61 20.55
C PRO A 376 3.36 2.87 19.70
N ASP A 377 4.14 2.98 18.60
CA ASP A 377 4.00 4.11 17.66
C ASP A 377 2.63 4.12 16.98
N LEU A 378 2.09 2.93 16.65
CA LEU A 378 0.75 2.82 16.08
C LEU A 378 -0.32 3.34 17.05
N VAL A 379 -0.29 2.86 18.30
CA VAL A 379 -1.24 3.32 19.35
C VAL A 379 -1.12 4.83 19.55
N THR A 380 0.11 5.34 19.66
CA THR A 380 0.39 6.77 19.84
C THR A 380 -0.10 7.61 18.65
N ALA A 381 0.13 7.15 17.42
CA ALA A 381 -0.30 7.84 16.21
C ALA A 381 -1.83 7.94 16.15
N LEU A 382 -2.54 6.83 16.36
CA LEU A 382 -4.01 6.79 16.35
C LEU A 382 -4.60 7.66 17.47
N ARG A 383 -4.04 7.59 18.69
CA ARG A 383 -4.43 8.46 19.81
C ARG A 383 -4.26 9.94 19.45
N ASN A 384 -3.11 10.31 18.92
CA ASN A 384 -2.83 11.70 18.56
C ASN A 384 -3.78 12.21 17.45
N SER A 385 -4.15 11.35 16.51
CA SER A 385 -5.15 11.69 15.49
C SER A 385 -6.52 11.99 16.12
N MET A 386 -6.95 11.22 17.12
CA MET A 386 -8.20 11.48 17.84
C MET A 386 -8.18 12.80 18.62
N LEU A 387 -7.03 13.17 19.18
CA LEU A 387 -6.85 14.45 19.87
C LEU A 387 -6.84 15.62 18.88
N ARG A 388 -6.12 15.52 17.75
CA ARG A 388 -6.04 16.59 16.74
C ARG A 388 -7.37 16.89 16.07
N THR A 389 -8.21 15.88 15.88
CA THR A 389 -9.57 16.06 15.34
C THR A 389 -10.54 16.66 16.33
N GLY A 390 -10.16 16.80 17.60
CA GLY A 390 -11.01 17.35 18.66
C GLY A 390 -12.14 16.43 19.11
N VAL A 391 -12.16 15.18 18.66
CA VAL A 391 -13.16 14.17 19.10
C VAL A 391 -13.00 13.88 20.59
N PHE A 392 -11.76 13.84 21.06
CA PHE A 392 -11.42 13.72 22.48
C PHE A 392 -10.46 14.82 22.89
N THR A 393 -10.62 15.31 24.10
CA THR A 393 -9.73 16.32 24.70
C THR A 393 -8.80 15.73 25.77
N ASN A 394 -9.07 14.49 26.18
CA ASN A 394 -8.29 13.78 27.17
C ASN A 394 -7.46 12.67 26.53
N GLU A 395 -6.14 12.73 26.73
CA GLU A 395 -5.18 11.79 26.15
C GLU A 395 -5.45 10.34 26.57
N LYS A 396 -5.73 10.14 27.87
CA LYS A 396 -6.02 8.82 28.43
C LYS A 396 -7.26 8.21 27.80
N THR A 397 -8.35 8.97 27.70
CA THR A 397 -9.60 8.50 27.09
C THR A 397 -9.39 8.17 25.61
N ALA A 398 -8.64 8.99 24.89
CA ALA A 398 -8.32 8.72 23.49
C ALA A 398 -7.51 7.42 23.33
N GLU A 399 -6.51 7.19 24.20
CA GLU A 399 -5.72 5.96 24.19
C GLU A 399 -6.55 4.72 24.57
N GLU A 400 -7.41 4.83 25.58
CA GLU A 400 -8.35 3.77 25.95
C GLU A 400 -9.22 3.34 24.77
N GLN A 401 -9.75 4.29 24.00
CA GLN A 401 -10.56 3.99 22.83
C GLN A 401 -9.77 3.25 21.74
N VAL A 402 -8.51 3.63 21.51
CA VAL A 402 -7.64 2.94 20.54
C VAL A 402 -7.36 1.50 20.97
N VAL A 403 -6.95 1.28 22.20
CA VAL A 403 -6.55 -0.05 22.68
C VAL A 403 -7.72 -1.02 22.86
N GLN A 404 -8.93 -0.52 23.09
CA GLN A 404 -10.15 -1.33 23.13
C GLN A 404 -10.55 -1.84 21.73
N VAL A 405 -10.21 -1.11 20.68
CA VAL A 405 -10.56 -1.44 19.30
C VAL A 405 -9.48 -2.33 18.66
N LEU A 406 -8.21 -1.99 18.81
CA LEU A 406 -7.12 -2.66 18.15
C LEU A 406 -6.82 -4.03 18.78
N ASN A 407 -7.04 -5.12 18.05
CA ASN A 407 -6.76 -6.45 18.55
C ASN A 407 -5.36 -6.95 18.15
N PHE A 408 -5.00 -6.84 16.87
CA PHE A 408 -3.74 -7.35 16.35
C PHE A 408 -3.06 -6.36 15.38
N ASP A 409 -1.74 -6.39 15.37
CA ASP A 409 -0.89 -5.72 14.38
C ASP A 409 0.00 -6.74 13.67
N ILE A 410 0.03 -6.66 12.34
CA ILE A 410 0.92 -7.45 11.49
C ILE A 410 1.95 -6.49 10.91
N HIS A 411 3.18 -6.58 11.40
CA HIS A 411 4.27 -5.72 10.95
C HIS A 411 5.06 -6.33 9.81
N LEU A 412 5.11 -5.60 8.68
CA LEU A 412 5.83 -6.01 7.49
C LEU A 412 7.11 -5.19 7.31
N VAL A 413 8.16 -5.87 6.92
CA VAL A 413 9.47 -5.29 6.66
C VAL A 413 9.91 -5.59 5.23
N LYS A 414 10.61 -4.64 4.63
CA LYS A 414 11.37 -4.83 3.39
C LYS A 414 12.86 -4.65 3.74
N ASP A 415 13.65 -5.71 3.59
CA ASP A 415 15.08 -5.63 3.86
C ASP A 415 15.81 -4.85 2.74
N PHE A 416 17.09 -4.60 2.97
CA PHE A 416 17.90 -3.84 2.02
C PHE A 416 18.10 -4.58 0.68
N ARG A 417 17.90 -5.92 0.64
CA ARG A 417 17.93 -6.75 -0.58
C ARG A 417 16.59 -6.77 -1.31
N GLY A 418 15.58 -6.06 -0.79
CA GLY A 418 14.25 -6.00 -1.36
C GLY A 418 13.32 -7.16 -0.97
N ARG A 419 13.76 -8.10 -0.10
CA ARG A 419 12.90 -9.18 0.39
C ARG A 419 11.86 -8.62 1.35
N ARG A 420 10.63 -9.08 1.23
CA ARG A 420 9.49 -8.67 2.06
C ARG A 420 9.03 -9.84 2.90
N TYR A 421 8.80 -9.60 4.18
CA TYR A 421 8.36 -10.63 5.12
C TYR A 421 7.60 -10.01 6.29
N ILE A 422 6.86 -10.84 7.03
CA ILE A 422 6.22 -10.46 8.27
C ILE A 422 7.29 -10.50 9.36
N GLU A 423 7.60 -9.39 10.00
CA GLU A 423 8.54 -9.37 11.11
C GLU A 423 7.89 -9.95 12.38
N ARG A 424 6.65 -9.56 12.65
CA ARG A 424 5.90 -10.00 13.83
C ARG A 424 4.39 -9.86 13.66
N VAL A 425 3.67 -10.67 14.39
CA VAL A 425 2.23 -10.52 14.66
C VAL A 425 2.07 -10.24 16.15
N THR A 426 1.56 -9.07 16.48
CA THR A 426 1.46 -8.56 17.86
C THR A 426 -0.01 -8.49 18.30
N GLU A 427 -0.32 -9.02 19.49
CA GLU A 427 -1.61 -8.88 20.16
C GLU A 427 -1.60 -7.65 21.08
N CYS A 428 -2.62 -6.80 20.98
CA CYS A 428 -2.89 -5.73 21.93
C CYS A 428 -3.73 -6.30 23.07
N ILE A 429 -3.32 -6.05 24.30
CA ILE A 429 -3.97 -6.55 25.51
C ILE A 429 -4.33 -5.34 26.38
N PRO A 430 -5.59 -4.87 26.35
CA PRO A 430 -6.06 -3.83 27.27
C PRO A 430 -5.87 -4.26 28.72
N VAL A 431 -5.41 -3.36 29.55
CA VAL A 431 -5.29 -3.59 30.99
C VAL A 431 -6.60 -3.20 31.64
N GLU A 432 -7.33 -4.18 32.20
CA GLU A 432 -8.54 -3.91 32.97
C GLU A 432 -8.19 -3.17 34.25
N GLU A 433 -8.92 -2.09 34.52
CA GLU A 433 -8.81 -1.39 35.80
C GLU A 433 -9.39 -2.27 36.91
N LYS A 434 -8.56 -2.86 37.72
CA LYS A 434 -9.01 -3.35 39.03
C LYS A 434 -9.08 -2.17 39.98
N ASN A 435 -10.18 -1.46 39.94
CA ASN A 435 -10.49 -0.41 40.92
C ASN A 435 -10.94 -1.05 42.26
N GLU A 436 -10.19 -2.01 42.75
CA GLU A 436 -10.43 -2.57 44.09
C GLU A 436 -9.80 -1.65 45.12
N TYR A 437 -10.53 -0.61 45.50
CA TYR A 437 -10.27 0.09 46.76
C TYR A 437 -10.75 -0.82 47.90
N THR A 438 -9.96 -1.86 48.17
CA THR A 438 -10.34 -2.98 49.05
C THR A 438 -10.29 -2.63 50.53
N PHE A 439 -9.84 -1.42 50.88
CA PHE A 439 -9.65 -1.05 52.29
C PHE A 439 -10.69 -0.01 52.71
N ASP A 440 -11.77 -0.49 53.33
CA ASP A 440 -12.71 0.40 54.00
C ASP A 440 -12.11 0.86 55.36
N PHE A 441 -11.44 2.03 55.35
CA PHE A 441 -10.84 2.64 56.52
C PHE A 441 -11.85 2.95 57.62
N ARG A 442 -13.16 3.01 57.30
CA ARG A 442 -14.23 3.30 58.25
C ARG A 442 -14.43 2.18 59.25
N ASN A 443 -14.15 0.96 58.88
CA ASN A 443 -14.33 -0.24 59.70
C ASN A 443 -13.14 -0.49 60.67
N GLU A 444 -12.07 0.29 60.58
CA GLU A 444 -10.95 0.20 61.50
C GLU A 444 -11.28 0.79 62.85
N LYS A 445 -10.86 0.08 63.91
CA LYS A 445 -11.16 0.46 65.29
C LYS A 445 -10.22 1.53 65.85
N THR A 446 -9.00 1.56 65.40
CA THR A 446 -7.98 2.50 65.84
C THR A 446 -7.82 3.68 64.88
N LEU A 447 -7.49 4.86 65.41
CA LEU A 447 -7.24 6.03 64.59
C LEU A 447 -6.03 5.82 63.67
N GLU A 448 -5.00 5.18 64.20
CA GLU A 448 -3.77 4.85 63.46
C GLU A 448 -4.05 3.92 62.28
N GLY A 449 -4.81 2.83 62.47
CA GLY A 449 -5.23 1.94 61.39
C GLY A 449 -6.14 2.60 60.36
N LYS A 450 -6.97 3.58 60.75
CA LYS A 450 -7.77 4.39 59.80
C LYS A 450 -6.87 5.22 58.89
N PHE A 451 -5.85 5.88 59.46
CA PHE A 451 -4.88 6.66 58.68
C PHE A 451 -4.05 5.79 57.76
N GLU A 452 -3.53 4.66 58.25
CA GLU A 452 -2.74 3.73 57.43
C GLU A 452 -3.51 3.27 56.20
N LYS A 453 -4.73 2.77 56.37
CA LYS A 453 -5.60 2.37 55.24
C LYS A 453 -6.01 3.51 54.32
N PHE A 454 -6.20 4.73 54.87
CA PHE A 454 -6.44 5.90 54.05
C PHE A 454 -5.23 6.25 53.19
N PHE A 455 -4.02 6.23 53.75
CA PHE A 455 -2.79 6.50 53.00
C PHE A 455 -2.52 5.42 51.97
N ASP A 456 -2.78 4.14 52.24
CA ASP A 456 -2.67 3.06 51.30
C ASP A 456 -3.61 3.27 50.09
N ASN A 457 -4.88 3.58 50.37
CA ASN A 457 -5.85 3.89 49.31
C ASN A 457 -5.46 5.14 48.52
N ALA A 458 -5.00 6.19 49.19
CA ALA A 458 -4.56 7.43 48.55
C ALA A 458 -3.32 7.18 47.65
N THR A 459 -2.34 6.43 48.17
CA THR A 459 -1.13 6.05 47.43
C THR A 459 -1.50 5.22 46.21
N HIS A 460 -2.38 4.24 46.38
CA HIS A 460 -2.89 3.42 45.27
C HIS A 460 -3.63 4.26 44.24
N TYR A 461 -4.48 5.19 44.66
CA TYR A 461 -5.18 6.12 43.78
C TYR A 461 -4.22 6.99 42.98
N PHE A 462 -3.26 7.65 43.66
CA PHE A 462 -2.30 8.50 42.97
C PHE A 462 -1.36 7.71 42.02
N THR A 463 -0.91 6.52 42.42
CA THR A 463 -0.11 5.64 41.56
C THR A 463 -0.89 5.24 40.30
N ASN A 464 -2.16 4.89 40.45
CA ASN A 464 -3.00 4.52 39.30
C ASN A 464 -3.28 5.70 38.34
N ILE A 465 -3.35 6.93 38.84
CA ILE A 465 -3.54 8.13 38.02
C ILE A 465 -2.26 8.52 37.31
N THR A 466 -1.11 8.45 37.99
CA THR A 466 0.18 8.98 37.44
C THR A 466 0.94 8.01 36.56
N ASN A 467 0.84 6.69 36.81
CA ASN A 467 1.63 5.66 36.12
C ASN A 467 0.77 4.64 35.37
N LYS A 468 -0.41 5.02 34.90
CA LYS A 468 -1.33 4.06 34.30
C LYS A 468 -0.87 3.61 32.92
N GLN A 469 -0.43 2.39 32.84
CA GLN A 469 -0.28 1.68 31.57
C GLN A 469 -1.66 1.13 31.15
N LEU A 470 -2.21 1.61 30.04
CA LEU A 470 -3.56 1.25 29.56
C LEU A 470 -3.59 -0.07 28.80
N TYR A 471 -2.44 -0.52 28.31
CA TYR A 471 -2.33 -1.76 27.56
C TYR A 471 -0.96 -2.40 27.77
N THR A 472 -0.92 -3.68 27.53
CA THR A 472 0.30 -4.44 27.25
C THR A 472 0.20 -5.03 25.86
N TYR A 473 1.30 -5.50 25.32
CA TYR A 473 1.30 -6.18 24.03
C TYR A 473 2.31 -7.32 24.05
N ARG A 474 2.09 -8.32 23.20
CA ARG A 474 3.02 -9.42 23.02
C ARG A 474 3.01 -9.93 21.60
N ASN A 475 4.15 -10.39 21.14
CA ASN A 475 4.26 -10.98 19.84
C ASN A 475 3.77 -12.44 19.91
N ILE A 476 2.82 -12.77 19.05
CA ILE A 476 2.27 -14.15 18.94
C ILE A 476 3.13 -14.96 17.98
N MET A 477 3.62 -14.31 16.93
CA MET A 477 4.50 -14.87 15.92
C MET A 477 5.62 -13.89 15.61
N GLU A 478 6.83 -14.37 15.39
CA GLU A 478 7.98 -13.58 14.99
C GLU A 478 8.80 -14.30 13.92
N TYR A 479 9.52 -13.49 13.15
CA TYR A 479 10.51 -13.98 12.20
C TYR A 479 11.88 -14.09 12.89
N HIS A 480 12.41 -15.30 13.00
CA HIS A 480 13.71 -15.60 13.58
C HIS A 480 14.58 -16.42 12.61
N ASP A 481 15.78 -15.98 12.32
CA ASP A 481 16.83 -16.73 11.60
C ASP A 481 16.37 -17.42 10.30
N GLY A 482 15.42 -16.84 9.61
CA GLY A 482 14.95 -17.36 8.32
C GLY A 482 13.65 -18.14 8.38
N GLU A 483 12.97 -18.22 9.53
CA GLU A 483 11.69 -18.90 9.67
C GLU A 483 10.68 -18.14 10.55
N TYR A 484 9.40 -18.46 10.41
CA TYR A 484 8.34 -17.97 11.29
C TYR A 484 8.18 -18.91 12.48
N VAL A 485 8.14 -18.34 13.68
CA VAL A 485 8.00 -19.07 14.92
C VAL A 485 6.83 -18.52 15.72
N ILE A 486 5.93 -19.38 16.18
CA ILE A 486 4.90 -19.03 17.15
C ILE A 486 5.57 -18.88 18.52
N THR A 487 5.56 -17.66 19.07
CA THR A 487 6.31 -17.30 20.29
C THR A 487 5.44 -17.29 21.55
N ASN A 488 4.22 -16.79 21.45
CA ASN A 488 3.31 -16.71 22.60
C ASN A 488 1.88 -17.15 22.24
N LYS A 489 1.14 -17.55 23.25
CA LYS A 489 -0.29 -17.87 23.15
C LYS A 489 -1.11 -16.59 22.99
N ILE A 490 -2.12 -16.60 22.13
CA ILE A 490 -3.19 -15.58 22.10
C ILE A 490 -3.94 -15.60 23.44
N THR A 491 -4.41 -14.45 23.92
CA THR A 491 -5.20 -14.39 25.17
C THR A 491 -6.45 -15.27 25.08
N ASP A 492 -6.84 -15.86 26.20
CA ASP A 492 -8.04 -16.71 26.24
C ASP A 492 -9.30 -15.90 25.86
N HIS A 493 -9.32 -14.60 26.16
CA HIS A 493 -10.37 -13.68 25.73
C HIS A 493 -10.47 -13.63 24.19
N ASN A 494 -9.37 -13.34 23.49
CA ASN A 494 -9.39 -13.29 22.03
C ASN A 494 -9.67 -14.68 21.40
N ILE A 495 -9.17 -15.78 21.97
CA ILE A 495 -9.49 -17.13 21.50
C ILE A 495 -11.01 -17.38 21.59
N GLN A 496 -11.66 -17.03 22.70
CA GLN A 496 -13.11 -17.20 22.87
C GLN A 496 -13.90 -16.33 21.86
N GLU A 497 -13.53 -15.08 21.71
CA GLU A 497 -14.16 -14.16 20.77
C GLU A 497 -14.01 -14.64 19.31
N MET A 498 -12.84 -15.17 18.94
CA MET A 498 -12.60 -15.74 17.61
C MET A 498 -13.49 -16.95 17.34
N ARG A 499 -13.64 -17.85 18.31
CA ARG A 499 -14.52 -19.04 18.21
C ARG A 499 -15.97 -18.68 17.91
N LEU A 500 -16.48 -17.58 18.47
CA LEU A 500 -17.87 -17.15 18.26
C LEU A 500 -18.14 -16.70 16.80
N ASN A 501 -17.10 -16.43 16.03
CA ASN A 501 -17.20 -15.86 14.69
C ASN A 501 -16.86 -16.87 13.58
N MET A 502 -16.42 -18.07 13.92
CA MET A 502 -16.02 -19.11 12.96
C MET A 502 -17.17 -20.08 12.69
N ASP A 503 -17.22 -20.60 11.46
CA ASP A 503 -18.08 -21.74 11.15
C ASP A 503 -17.54 -23.04 11.79
N GLU A 504 -18.32 -24.13 11.74
CA GLU A 504 -17.99 -25.39 12.41
C GLU A 504 -16.66 -26.00 11.93
N LYS A 505 -16.36 -25.86 10.64
CA LYS A 505 -15.13 -26.41 10.05
C LYS A 505 -13.91 -25.60 10.51
N ASP A 506 -13.96 -24.28 10.33
CA ASP A 506 -12.88 -23.40 10.72
C ASP A 506 -12.64 -23.41 12.22
N LEU A 507 -13.70 -23.57 13.03
CA LEU A 507 -13.62 -23.72 14.48
C LEU A 507 -12.85 -24.99 14.87
N ALA A 508 -13.14 -26.11 14.23
CA ALA A 508 -12.45 -27.36 14.52
C ALA A 508 -10.95 -27.30 14.15
N GLU A 509 -10.64 -26.67 13.01
CA GLU A 509 -9.26 -26.46 12.57
C GLU A 509 -8.52 -25.48 13.51
N PHE A 510 -9.18 -24.42 13.94
CA PHE A 510 -8.63 -23.44 14.90
C PHE A 510 -8.40 -24.07 16.28
N ASP A 511 -9.33 -24.87 16.80
CA ASP A 511 -9.17 -25.54 18.08
C ASP A 511 -7.98 -26.52 18.06
N LYS A 512 -7.79 -27.21 16.93
CA LYS A 512 -6.60 -28.04 16.72
C LYS A 512 -5.31 -27.20 16.71
N PHE A 513 -5.31 -26.07 16.01
CA PHE A 513 -4.16 -25.15 16.00
C PHE A 513 -3.82 -24.65 17.42
N VAL A 514 -4.84 -24.29 18.21
CA VAL A 514 -4.68 -23.88 19.62
C VAL A 514 -4.10 -25.01 20.46
N GLU A 515 -4.54 -26.27 20.25
CA GLU A 515 -4.02 -27.43 20.97
C GLU A 515 -2.57 -27.74 20.57
N ASP A 516 -2.26 -27.74 19.29
CA ASP A 516 -0.92 -28.07 18.77
C ASP A 516 0.15 -27.07 19.25
N HIS A 517 -0.17 -25.77 19.32
CA HIS A 517 0.82 -24.74 19.66
C HIS A 517 0.81 -24.34 21.13
N TRP A 518 -0.33 -24.42 21.81
CA TRP A 518 -0.48 -23.82 23.15
C TRP A 518 -1.03 -24.79 24.21
N GLY A 519 -1.28 -26.06 23.86
CA GLY A 519 -1.87 -27.07 24.72
C GLY A 519 -3.35 -26.86 25.01
N THR A 520 -4.02 -27.86 25.58
CA THR A 520 -5.44 -27.81 25.93
C THR A 520 -5.71 -26.72 26.97
N SER A 521 -6.39 -25.64 26.56
CA SER A 521 -7.08 -24.78 27.51
C SER A 521 -8.13 -25.65 28.21
N LYS A 522 -7.94 -26.01 29.49
CA LYS A 522 -8.96 -26.66 30.28
C LYS A 522 -10.20 -25.79 30.22
N THR A 523 -11.17 -26.18 29.41
CA THR A 523 -12.50 -25.59 29.40
C THR A 523 -13.09 -25.83 30.78
N THR A 524 -13.05 -24.84 31.65
CA THR A 524 -13.88 -24.84 32.86
C THR A 524 -15.30 -24.75 32.32
N SER A 525 -15.94 -25.90 32.18
CA SER A 525 -17.36 -26.00 31.92
C SER A 525 -18.07 -25.39 33.12
N THR A 526 -18.37 -24.11 33.01
CA THR A 526 -19.35 -23.47 33.88
C THR A 526 -20.69 -24.08 33.52
N SER A 527 -21.10 -25.06 34.36
CA SER A 527 -22.43 -25.66 34.33
C SER A 527 -23.45 -24.54 34.30
N THR A 528 -24.15 -24.46 33.19
CA THR A 528 -25.34 -23.57 33.07
C THR A 528 -26.38 -24.10 34.06
N GLU A 529 -26.43 -23.52 35.24
CA GLU A 529 -27.60 -23.65 36.13
C GLU A 529 -28.80 -23.11 35.36
N LYS A 530 -29.70 -24.04 35.06
CA LYS A 530 -31.01 -23.71 34.49
C LYS A 530 -31.76 -22.76 35.46
N THR A 531 -31.77 -21.52 35.16
CA THR A 531 -32.60 -20.52 35.84
C THR A 531 -34.06 -20.86 35.53
N LYS A 532 -34.73 -21.40 36.52
CA LYS A 532 -36.18 -21.64 36.50
C LYS A 532 -36.89 -20.29 36.29
N THR A 533 -37.55 -20.18 35.16
CA THR A 533 -38.44 -19.04 34.84
C THR A 533 -39.57 -18.98 35.84
N VAL A 534 -39.52 -18.04 36.77
CA VAL A 534 -40.66 -17.72 37.65
C VAL A 534 -41.69 -16.96 36.79
N ARG A 535 -42.81 -17.63 36.49
CA ARG A 535 -43.97 -17.02 35.86
C ARG A 535 -44.52 -15.92 36.80
N ARG A 536 -44.45 -14.67 36.37
CA ARG A 536 -45.16 -13.54 37.02
C ARG A 536 -46.66 -13.75 36.85
N ALA A 537 -47.34 -13.87 38.01
CA ALA A 537 -48.80 -13.91 38.09
C ALA A 537 -49.42 -12.61 37.57
N GLY A 538 -50.52 -12.75 36.84
CA GLY A 538 -51.21 -11.67 36.18
C GLY A 538 -51.80 -10.63 37.15
N ARG A 539 -51.80 -9.40 36.69
CA ARG A 539 -52.42 -8.22 37.34
C ARG A 539 -53.96 -8.35 37.28
N PRO A 540 -54.71 -8.12 38.36
CA PRO A 540 -56.17 -8.19 38.30
C PRO A 540 -56.75 -7.00 37.53
N LYS A 541 -57.79 -7.28 36.74
CA LYS A 541 -58.59 -6.30 36.01
C LYS A 541 -59.35 -5.43 37.01
N LYS A 542 -59.24 -4.10 36.89
CA LYS A 542 -60.16 -3.16 37.52
C LYS A 542 -61.48 -3.18 36.79
N THR A 543 -62.54 -3.60 37.45
CA THR A 543 -63.96 -3.35 37.09
C THR A 543 -64.30 -1.87 37.31
N LYS A 544 -65.00 -1.33 36.32
CA LYS A 544 -65.62 -0.01 36.42
C LYS A 544 -66.84 -0.09 37.34
N GLU A 545 -66.95 0.86 38.20
CA GLU A 545 -68.13 1.68 38.51
C GLU A 545 -67.71 3.12 38.55
#